data_c11f9613885907f322aee746a66002a3
#
_entry.id   c11f9613885907f322aee746a66002a3
#
_cell.length_a   1.000
_cell.length_b   1.000
_cell.length_c   1.000
_cell.angle_alpha   90.00
_cell.angle_beta   90.00
_cell.angle_gamma   90.00
#
_symmetry.space_group_name_H-M   'P 1'
#
loop_
_entity.id
_entity.type
_entity.pdbx_description
1 polymer ?
#
loop_
_entity_poly.entity_id
_entity_poly.type
_entity_poly.pdbx_seq_one_letter_code
_entity_poly.pdbx_strand_id
1 'polypeptide(L)'
;MRYPKKMVSRAAQLAVGTALSLGLLGAPLTAAASGEAKLTVTATVLKHASLKVLAQPANLVITAADLARGYVDVPASSQLAIHSNVAAGYLLDFRNLGGEFMRQIFVRGLNGDVQLSPAGGLVQQGSNGAGVTRTTLALGYRFMLSSAAQAGTYAWPMQLSVVPL
;
A
#
# COMPACT_ATOMS: atom_id res chain seq x y z
N MET A 1 -37.87 -12.11 11.38
CA MET A 1 -37.73 -13.59 11.28
C MET A 1 -36.82 -14.06 12.40
N ARG A 2 -37.41 -14.84 13.31
CA ARG A 2 -36.74 -15.37 14.50
C ARG A 2 -36.25 -16.77 14.22
N TYR A 3 -35.00 -17.10 14.53
CA TYR A 3 -34.53 -18.48 14.55
C TYR A 3 -34.43 -18.99 15.98
N PRO A 4 -34.90 -20.22 16.25
CA PRO A 4 -34.94 -20.76 17.61
C PRO A 4 -33.67 -21.50 17.99
N LYS A 5 -33.33 -21.35 19.28
CA LYS A 5 -32.44 -22.19 20.08
C LYS A 5 -32.89 -23.66 20.05
N LYS A 6 -31.95 -24.57 19.87
CA LYS A 6 -32.13 -25.97 20.31
C LYS A 6 -31.13 -26.30 21.42
N MET A 7 -31.69 -26.35 22.62
CA MET A 7 -31.18 -27.09 23.76
C MET A 7 -31.47 -28.58 23.50
N VAL A 8 -30.52 -29.44 23.73
CA VAL A 8 -30.76 -30.88 23.99
C VAL A 8 -29.96 -31.30 25.21
N SER A 9 -30.69 -31.49 26.28
CA SER A 9 -30.35 -32.17 27.51
C SER A 9 -30.71 -33.67 27.34
N ARG A 10 -29.94 -34.56 28.01
CA ARG A 10 -30.37 -35.79 28.67
C ARG A 10 -29.15 -36.58 29.05
N ALA A 11 -28.82 -36.68 30.30
CA ALA A 11 -29.42 -37.50 31.34
C ALA A 11 -28.90 -38.94 31.35
N ALA A 12 -28.09 -39.18 32.35
CA ALA A 12 -28.11 -40.28 33.33
C ALA A 12 -28.35 -41.71 32.87
N GLN A 13 -27.44 -42.59 33.23
CA GLN A 13 -27.82 -43.88 33.81
C GLN A 13 -26.74 -44.40 34.77
N LEU A 14 -27.16 -44.65 35.98
CA LEU A 14 -26.51 -45.42 37.04
C LEU A 14 -26.51 -46.92 36.66
N ALA A 15 -25.40 -47.60 36.90
CA ALA A 15 -25.43 -49.04 37.19
C ALA A 15 -24.42 -49.33 38.30
N VAL A 16 -24.97 -49.86 39.37
CA VAL A 16 -24.32 -50.40 40.58
C VAL A 16 -23.80 -51.79 40.24
N GLY A 17 -22.57 -52.07 40.61
CA GLY A 17 -22.01 -53.43 40.56
C GLY A 17 -20.86 -53.60 41.54
N THR A 18 -21.08 -54.39 42.53
CA THR A 18 -20.37 -54.67 43.76
C THR A 18 -19.14 -55.56 43.59
N ALA A 19 -18.07 -55.25 44.38
CA ALA A 19 -17.09 -56.05 45.06
C ALA A 19 -16.09 -56.94 44.26
N LEU A 20 -14.84 -56.78 44.44
CA LEU A 20 -14.01 -57.58 45.38
C LEU A 20 -12.58 -57.15 45.39
N SER A 21 -12.04 -56.92 46.56
CA SER A 21 -10.67 -56.66 46.96
C SER A 21 -9.65 -57.61 46.41
N LEU A 22 -8.50 -57.14 45.94
CA LEU A 22 -7.19 -57.65 46.28
C LEU A 22 -6.11 -56.61 46.06
N GLY A 23 -5.34 -56.30 47.09
CA GLY A 23 -4.28 -55.34 47.05
C GLY A 23 -3.12 -55.74 46.17
N LEU A 24 -2.54 -54.82 45.53
CA LEU A 24 -1.15 -54.82 45.08
C LEU A 24 -0.58 -53.43 45.11
N LEU A 25 0.47 -53.33 45.85
CA LEU A 25 1.51 -52.31 45.95
C LEU A 25 1.36 -51.10 45.02
N GLY A 26 1.18 -49.95 45.64
CA GLY A 26 1.24 -48.66 45.00
C GLY A 26 2.63 -48.38 44.45
N ALA A 27 2.72 -48.35 43.16
CA ALA A 27 3.77 -47.57 42.47
C ALA A 27 3.27 -46.13 42.33
N PRO A 28 4.02 -45.12 42.75
CA PRO A 28 3.63 -43.75 42.47
C PRO A 28 3.68 -43.54 40.95
N LEU A 29 2.52 -43.42 40.33
CA LEU A 29 2.43 -42.81 39.01
C LEU A 29 2.97 -41.41 39.11
N THR A 30 4.25 -41.26 38.82
CA THR A 30 4.79 -39.92 38.54
C THR A 30 3.99 -39.36 37.38
N ALA A 31 3.10 -38.42 37.69
CA ALA A 31 2.45 -37.62 36.70
C ALA A 31 3.57 -36.93 35.90
N ALA A 32 3.79 -37.41 34.68
CA ALA A 32 4.63 -36.70 33.75
C ALA A 32 4.01 -35.33 33.59
N ALA A 33 4.63 -34.32 34.21
CA ALA A 33 4.26 -32.95 33.97
C ALA A 33 4.35 -32.71 32.45
N SER A 34 3.21 -32.46 31.83
CA SER A 34 3.15 -32.05 30.46
C SER A 34 3.87 -30.71 30.36
N GLY A 35 5.16 -30.77 30.02
CA GLY A 35 5.92 -29.54 29.80
C GLY A 35 5.25 -28.75 28.68
N GLU A 36 4.68 -27.60 28.98
CA GLU A 36 4.24 -26.68 27.95
C GLU A 36 5.45 -26.31 27.07
N ALA A 37 5.50 -26.87 25.87
CA ALA A 37 6.47 -26.44 24.88
C ALA A 37 6.02 -25.08 24.33
N LYS A 38 6.59 -23.98 24.85
CA LYS A 38 6.35 -22.64 24.34
C LYS A 38 7.11 -22.45 23.02
N LEU A 39 6.41 -22.57 21.90
CA LEU A 39 6.96 -22.26 20.59
C LEU A 39 6.87 -20.75 20.35
N THR A 40 8.02 -20.08 20.29
CA THR A 40 8.09 -18.67 19.88
C THR A 40 8.34 -18.60 18.37
N VAL A 41 7.36 -18.11 17.64
CA VAL A 41 7.47 -17.86 16.19
C VAL A 41 7.76 -16.37 15.99
N THR A 42 8.92 -16.07 15.42
CA THR A 42 9.28 -14.70 15.03
C THR A 42 9.14 -14.55 13.52
N ALA A 43 8.32 -13.60 13.08
CA ALA A 43 8.17 -13.25 11.67
C ALA A 43 8.67 -11.83 11.44
N THR A 44 9.55 -11.64 10.45
CA THR A 44 10.00 -10.32 10.01
C THR A 44 9.25 -9.93 8.74
N VAL A 45 8.48 -8.85 8.81
CA VAL A 45 7.80 -8.29 7.64
C VAL A 45 8.70 -7.25 6.99
N LEU A 46 9.13 -7.51 5.76
CA LEU A 46 9.93 -6.57 4.99
C LEU A 46 9.10 -5.38 4.56
N LYS A 47 9.73 -4.20 4.59
CA LYS A 47 9.13 -2.97 4.05
C LYS A 47 8.87 -3.15 2.55
N HIS A 48 7.68 -2.85 2.11
CA HIS A 48 7.27 -2.98 0.72
C HIS A 48 6.38 -1.83 0.30
N ALA A 49 6.61 -1.30 -0.89
CA ALA A 49 5.72 -0.38 -1.58
C ALA A 49 5.65 -0.77 -3.06
N SER A 50 4.46 -0.70 -3.63
CA SER A 50 4.22 -0.95 -5.05
C SER A 50 3.33 0.13 -5.64
N LEU A 51 3.58 0.45 -6.92
CA LEU A 51 2.83 1.40 -7.70
C LEU A 51 2.35 0.73 -8.98
N LYS A 52 1.07 0.90 -9.28
CA LYS A 52 0.48 0.50 -10.56
C LYS A 52 -0.10 1.74 -11.23
N VAL A 53 0.34 2.03 -12.44
CA VAL A 53 -0.28 3.04 -13.30
C VAL A 53 -1.57 2.46 -13.84
N LEU A 54 -2.71 3.09 -13.50
CA LEU A 54 -4.05 2.68 -13.96
C LEU A 54 -4.39 3.39 -15.27
N ALA A 55 -4.02 4.67 -15.38
CA ALA A 55 -4.19 5.47 -16.59
C ALA A 55 -3.09 6.51 -16.68
N GLN A 56 -2.62 6.79 -17.89
CA GLN A 56 -1.62 7.81 -18.19
C GLN A 56 -1.71 8.16 -19.67
N PRO A 57 -1.56 9.44 -20.05
CA PRO A 57 -1.47 9.83 -21.45
C PRO A 57 -0.26 9.17 -22.11
N ALA A 58 -0.38 8.82 -23.38
CA ALA A 58 0.76 8.37 -24.18
C ALA A 58 1.64 9.54 -24.63
N ASN A 59 1.02 10.71 -24.83
CA ASN A 59 1.68 11.88 -25.39
C ASN A 59 1.32 13.16 -24.61
N LEU A 60 2.22 14.13 -24.70
CA LEU A 60 2.04 15.51 -24.31
C LEU A 60 1.97 16.37 -25.57
N VAL A 61 0.89 17.11 -25.75
CA VAL A 61 0.75 18.05 -26.87
C VAL A 61 1.06 19.46 -26.38
N ILE A 62 1.98 20.15 -27.05
CA ILE A 62 2.33 21.56 -26.82
C ILE A 62 1.80 22.36 -28.00
N THR A 63 0.89 23.28 -27.73
CA THR A 63 0.32 24.17 -28.75
C THR A 63 1.05 25.51 -28.81
N ALA A 64 0.84 26.28 -29.87
CA ALA A 64 1.35 27.66 -29.94
C ALA A 64 0.78 28.54 -28.81
N ALA A 65 -0.46 28.29 -28.36
CA ALA A 65 -1.05 28.99 -27.24
C ALA A 65 -0.37 28.64 -25.90
N ASP A 66 0.10 27.40 -25.73
CA ASP A 66 0.86 26.98 -24.55
C ASP A 66 2.24 27.64 -24.52
N LEU A 67 2.89 27.75 -25.67
CA LEU A 67 4.16 28.48 -25.79
C LEU A 67 3.99 29.97 -25.41
N ALA A 68 2.93 30.60 -25.89
CA ALA A 68 2.63 31.98 -25.55
C ALA A 68 2.35 32.19 -24.05
N ARG A 69 1.72 31.19 -23.40
CA ARG A 69 1.48 31.21 -21.93
C ARG A 69 2.71 30.80 -21.12
N GLY A 70 3.65 30.10 -21.73
CA GLY A 70 4.85 29.56 -21.08
C GLY A 70 4.63 28.31 -20.24
N TYR A 71 3.46 27.66 -20.35
CA TYR A 71 3.17 26.40 -19.65
C TYR A 71 2.09 25.56 -20.34
N VAL A 72 2.08 24.26 -20.04
CA VAL A 72 1.03 23.32 -20.41
C VAL A 72 0.37 22.77 -19.14
N ASP A 73 -0.95 22.86 -19.06
CA ASP A 73 -1.74 22.20 -18.00
C ASP A 73 -2.32 20.87 -18.51
N VAL A 74 -2.09 19.81 -17.73
CA VAL A 74 -2.66 18.47 -18.00
C VAL A 74 -3.37 18.00 -16.73
N PRO A 75 -4.66 18.33 -16.57
CA PRO A 75 -5.40 18.01 -15.37
C PRO A 75 -5.71 16.51 -15.29
N ALA A 76 -5.64 15.95 -14.07
CA ALA A 76 -6.03 14.56 -13.74
C ALA A 76 -5.54 13.50 -14.75
N SER A 77 -4.33 13.68 -15.26
CA SER A 77 -3.82 12.90 -16.39
C SER A 77 -3.25 11.54 -16.00
N SER A 78 -2.76 11.37 -14.77
CA SER A 78 -2.22 10.09 -14.31
C SER A 78 -3.03 9.56 -13.15
N GLN A 79 -3.51 8.32 -13.26
CA GLN A 79 -4.16 7.61 -12.17
C GLN A 79 -3.26 6.48 -11.69
N LEU A 80 -2.98 6.45 -10.40
CA LEU A 80 -2.04 5.54 -9.78
C LEU A 80 -2.73 4.79 -8.65
N ALA A 81 -2.53 3.47 -8.57
CA ALA A 81 -2.84 2.70 -7.38
C ALA A 81 -1.54 2.41 -6.63
N ILE A 82 -1.52 2.76 -5.36
CA ILE A 82 -0.37 2.57 -4.47
C ILE A 82 -0.75 1.63 -3.35
N HIS A 83 0.16 0.70 -3.06
CA HIS A 83 0.06 -0.21 -1.95
C HIS A 83 1.38 -0.19 -1.18
N SER A 84 1.33 0.09 0.13
CA SER A 84 2.50 0.10 1.02
C SER A 84 2.14 -0.56 2.36
N ASN A 85 3.07 -1.32 2.94
CA ASN A 85 2.96 -1.87 4.28
C ASN A 85 3.77 -1.08 5.32
N VAL A 86 4.22 0.12 4.98
CA VAL A 86 5.06 0.95 5.86
C VAL A 86 4.22 2.02 6.54
N ALA A 87 4.19 2.01 7.87
CA ALA A 87 3.44 2.99 8.67
C ALA A 87 3.95 4.43 8.49
N ALA A 88 5.25 4.61 8.22
CA ALA A 88 5.83 5.94 7.96
C ALA A 88 5.42 6.51 6.60
N GLY A 89 4.88 5.67 5.70
CA GLY A 89 4.50 6.07 4.34
C GLY A 89 5.49 5.61 3.27
N TYR A 90 5.56 6.37 2.20
CA TYR A 90 6.36 6.05 1.02
C TYR A 90 6.87 7.32 0.33
N LEU A 91 7.90 7.16 -0.51
CA LEU A 91 8.37 8.21 -1.42
C LEU A 91 7.85 7.92 -2.83
N LEU A 92 7.30 8.94 -3.47
CA LEU A 92 7.04 8.95 -4.91
C LEU A 92 8.25 9.56 -5.61
N ASP A 93 8.85 8.80 -6.51
CA ASP A 93 9.93 9.26 -7.37
C ASP A 93 9.37 9.66 -8.74
N PHE A 94 9.48 10.93 -9.05
CA PHE A 94 9.08 11.52 -10.32
C PHE A 94 10.33 11.74 -11.17
N ARG A 95 10.39 11.12 -12.34
CA ARG A 95 11.48 11.32 -13.29
C ARG A 95 10.95 11.93 -14.57
N ASN A 96 11.60 13.00 -15.01
CA ASN A 96 11.33 13.59 -16.31
C ASN A 96 12.21 12.93 -17.38
N LEU A 97 11.55 12.32 -18.37
CA LEU A 97 12.20 11.73 -19.56
C LEU A 97 12.09 12.63 -20.80
N GLY A 98 11.41 13.78 -20.67
CA GLY A 98 11.00 14.63 -21.78
C GLY A 98 12.07 15.61 -22.30
N GLY A 99 13.27 15.61 -21.73
CA GLY A 99 14.34 16.49 -22.19
C GLY A 99 14.26 17.95 -21.70
N GLU A 100 14.97 18.86 -22.39
CA GLU A 100 15.29 20.22 -21.91
C GLU A 100 14.19 21.27 -22.16
N PHE A 101 13.04 20.87 -22.73
CA PHE A 101 11.99 21.85 -23.02
C PHE A 101 11.15 22.25 -21.77
N MET A 102 11.42 21.63 -20.63
CA MET A 102 10.78 21.96 -19.35
C MET A 102 11.78 22.63 -18.39
N ARG A 103 11.36 23.71 -17.75
CA ARG A 103 12.15 24.40 -16.72
C ARG A 103 11.68 24.08 -15.31
N GLN A 104 10.44 23.60 -15.13
CA GLN A 104 9.83 23.28 -13.84
C GLN A 104 8.58 22.45 -14.02
N ILE A 105 8.25 21.63 -13.04
CA ILE A 105 7.07 20.77 -13.03
C ILE A 105 6.29 21.01 -11.74
N PHE A 106 5.00 21.29 -11.85
CA PHE A 106 4.09 21.29 -10.71
C PHE A 106 3.21 20.07 -10.79
N VAL A 107 3.08 19.36 -9.66
CA VAL A 107 2.23 18.16 -9.51
C VAL A 107 1.11 18.48 -8.53
N ARG A 108 -0.12 18.20 -8.94
CA ARG A 108 -1.35 18.35 -8.15
C ARG A 108 -1.95 16.97 -7.86
N GLY A 109 -2.78 16.89 -6.82
CA GLY A 109 -3.44 15.65 -6.44
C GLY A 109 -2.67 14.83 -5.41
N LEU A 110 -1.60 15.39 -4.84
CA LEU A 110 -0.92 14.94 -3.63
C LEU A 110 -1.48 15.67 -2.40
N ASN A 111 -0.83 15.53 -1.24
CA ASN A 111 -1.21 16.27 0.00
C ASN A 111 -0.90 17.79 -0.11
N GLY A 112 -1.01 18.34 -1.28
CA GLY A 112 -0.74 19.73 -1.68
C GLY A 112 -0.13 19.78 -3.07
N ASP A 113 -0.01 21.00 -3.61
CA ASP A 113 0.69 21.25 -4.86
C ASP A 113 2.20 21.15 -4.61
N VAL A 114 2.88 20.32 -5.39
CA VAL A 114 4.32 20.08 -5.26
C VAL A 114 5.04 20.61 -6.47
N GLN A 115 6.10 21.37 -6.22
CA GLN A 115 6.99 21.88 -7.24
C GLN A 115 8.22 20.97 -7.34
N LEU A 116 8.51 20.49 -8.54
CA LEU A 116 9.65 19.66 -8.85
C LEU A 116 10.65 20.39 -9.75
N SER A 117 11.89 19.94 -9.69
CA SER A 117 12.91 20.38 -10.65
C SER A 117 12.59 19.90 -12.07
N PRO A 118 13.29 20.41 -13.11
CA PRO A 118 13.13 19.91 -14.47
C PRO A 118 13.41 18.41 -14.60
N ALA A 119 14.31 17.88 -13.80
CA ALA A 119 14.65 16.44 -13.80
C ALA A 119 13.62 15.58 -13.08
N GLY A 120 12.72 16.18 -12.30
CA GLY A 120 11.80 15.52 -11.39
C GLY A 120 12.18 15.70 -9.94
N GLY A 121 11.88 14.73 -9.09
CA GLY A 121 12.20 14.76 -7.66
C GLY A 121 11.45 13.72 -6.84
N LEU A 122 11.79 13.63 -5.57
CA LEU A 122 11.19 12.74 -4.59
C LEU A 122 10.15 13.49 -3.75
N VAL A 123 8.98 12.90 -3.58
CA VAL A 123 7.89 13.47 -2.79
C VAL A 123 7.43 12.47 -1.75
N GLN A 124 7.58 12.84 -0.49
CA GLN A 124 7.13 12.01 0.62
C GLN A 124 5.60 12.07 0.75
N GLN A 125 4.99 10.90 0.90
CA GLN A 125 3.58 10.75 1.22
C GLN A 125 3.45 9.96 2.52
N GLY A 126 2.73 10.53 3.48
CA GLY A 126 2.43 9.86 4.74
C GLY A 126 1.42 8.73 4.54
N SER A 127 1.44 7.76 5.44
CA SER A 127 0.35 6.80 5.58
C SER A 127 -0.71 7.33 6.56
N ASN A 128 -1.91 6.80 6.48
CA ASN A 128 -2.99 7.12 7.42
C ASN A 128 -2.83 6.38 8.78
N GLY A 129 -1.62 5.97 9.12
CA GLY A 129 -1.27 5.36 10.41
C GLY A 129 -1.66 3.89 10.59
N ALA A 130 -2.35 3.28 9.65
CA ALA A 130 -2.87 1.91 9.77
C ALA A 130 -1.89 0.79 9.34
N GLY A 131 -0.61 1.09 9.14
CA GLY A 131 0.42 0.11 8.75
C GLY A 131 0.34 -0.40 7.32
N VAL A 132 -0.86 -0.47 6.73
CA VAL A 132 -1.06 -0.83 5.31
C VAL A 132 -1.84 0.26 4.63
N THR A 133 -1.20 0.90 3.65
CA THR A 133 -1.82 1.94 2.82
C THR A 133 -2.23 1.37 1.47
N ARG A 134 -3.50 1.58 1.11
CA ARG A 134 -4.02 1.36 -0.24
C ARG A 134 -4.71 2.63 -0.66
N THR A 135 -4.18 3.30 -1.66
CA THR A 135 -4.73 4.57 -2.14
C THR A 135 -4.69 4.66 -3.65
N THR A 136 -5.64 5.40 -4.20
CA THR A 136 -5.62 5.79 -5.61
C THR A 136 -5.39 7.30 -5.67
N LEU A 137 -4.40 7.70 -6.43
CA LEU A 137 -4.07 9.11 -6.68
C LEU A 137 -4.44 9.48 -8.10
N ALA A 138 -5.07 10.63 -8.27
CA ALA A 138 -5.30 11.26 -9.56
C ALA A 138 -4.41 12.50 -9.65
N LEU A 139 -3.34 12.40 -10.45
CA LEU A 139 -2.33 13.45 -10.55
C LEU A 139 -2.60 14.32 -11.78
N GLY A 140 -2.54 15.63 -11.57
CA GLY A 140 -2.47 16.63 -12.63
C GLY A 140 -1.08 17.25 -12.67
N TYR A 141 -0.70 17.76 -13.85
CA TYR A 141 0.62 18.38 -14.04
C TYR A 141 0.47 19.75 -14.68
N ARG A 142 1.34 20.66 -14.26
CA ARG A 142 1.67 21.86 -15.02
C ARG A 142 3.15 21.83 -15.34
N PHE A 143 3.44 21.80 -16.63
CA PHE A 143 4.80 21.84 -17.16
C PHE A 143 5.13 23.26 -17.56
N MET A 144 6.06 23.91 -16.86
CA MET A 144 6.59 25.22 -17.24
C MET A 144 7.58 25.03 -18.38
N LEU A 145 7.33 25.70 -19.49
CA LEU A 145 8.12 25.55 -20.70
C LEU A 145 9.39 26.41 -20.65
N SER A 146 10.47 25.88 -21.18
CA SER A 146 11.71 26.63 -21.43
C SER A 146 11.63 27.37 -22.78
N SER A 147 12.60 28.24 -23.05
CA SER A 147 12.73 28.91 -24.36
C SER A 147 13.04 27.95 -25.51
N ALA A 148 13.50 26.72 -25.19
CA ALA A 148 13.76 25.69 -26.19
C ALA A 148 12.52 24.89 -26.59
N ALA A 149 11.38 25.11 -25.91
CA ALA A 149 10.14 24.39 -26.21
C ALA A 149 9.58 24.79 -27.57
N GLN A 150 9.05 23.81 -28.29
CA GLN A 150 8.41 24.00 -29.58
C GLN A 150 7.01 23.40 -29.56
N ALA A 151 6.11 23.90 -30.43
CA ALA A 151 4.82 23.29 -30.62
C ALA A 151 4.97 21.91 -31.29
N GLY A 152 4.24 20.92 -30.76
CA GLY A 152 4.35 19.55 -31.28
C GLY A 152 3.75 18.53 -30.33
N THR A 153 3.86 17.27 -30.75
CA THR A 153 3.46 16.11 -29.94
C THR A 153 4.72 15.39 -29.47
N TYR A 154 4.84 15.28 -28.16
CA TYR A 154 5.96 14.65 -27.48
C TYR A 154 5.48 13.36 -26.79
N ALA A 155 6.35 12.37 -26.62
CA ALA A 155 6.05 11.25 -25.75
C ALA A 155 5.76 11.77 -24.32
N TRP A 156 4.94 11.04 -23.57
CA TRP A 156 4.65 11.43 -22.17
C TRP A 156 5.93 11.52 -21.35
N PRO A 157 6.21 12.67 -20.73
CA PRO A 157 7.53 12.93 -20.16
C PRO A 157 7.73 12.37 -18.75
N MET A 158 6.68 11.96 -18.05
CA MET A 158 6.79 11.58 -16.65
C MET A 158 6.81 10.08 -16.45
N GLN A 159 7.85 9.59 -15.77
CA GLN A 159 7.94 8.26 -15.21
C GLN A 159 7.78 8.34 -13.69
N LEU A 160 7.01 7.40 -13.11
CA LEU A 160 6.76 7.34 -11.69
C LEU A 160 7.19 6.00 -11.12
N SER A 161 7.82 6.04 -9.96
CA SER A 161 8.10 4.88 -9.14
C SER A 161 7.82 5.16 -7.66
N VAL A 162 7.80 4.13 -6.82
CA VAL A 162 7.56 4.23 -5.39
C VAL A 162 8.64 3.50 -4.61
N VAL A 163 9.05 4.10 -3.49
CA VAL A 163 10.04 3.53 -2.57
C VAL A 163 9.43 3.51 -1.16
N PRO A 164 9.53 2.40 -0.42
CA PRO A 164 9.11 2.35 0.99
C PRO A 164 10.04 3.20 1.86
N LEU A 165 9.47 3.88 2.89
CA LEU A 165 10.22 4.68 3.88
C LEU A 165 10.84 3.83 4.99
#